data_df462583c698fc9efc434cd7c619b4d5
#
_entry.id   df462583c698fc9efc434cd7c619b4d5
#
_cell.length_a   1.000
_cell.length_b   1.000
_cell.length_c   1.000
_cell.angle_alpha   90.00
_cell.angle_beta   90.00
_cell.angle_gamma   90.00
#
_symmetry.space_group_name_H-M   'P 1'
#
loop_
_entity.id
_entity.type
_entity.pdbx_description
1 polymer ?
#
loop_
_entity_poly.entity_id
_entity_poly.type
_entity_poly.pdbx_seq_one_letter_code
_entity_poly.pdbx_strand_id
1 'polypeptide(L)' 'MYRSQKEQVLAYLETHDFINDYICFNDLYITDLQHAIYELRKEGYLIYDMWVHLPNRKKYKNYRLGERK' A
#
# COMPACT_ATOMS: atom_id res chain seq x y z
N MET A 1 3.14 20.01 -8.28
CA MET A 1 1.75 19.54 -8.25
C MET A 1 1.57 18.51 -7.16
N TYR A 2 0.58 18.69 -6.34
CA TYR A 2 0.36 17.84 -5.17
C TYR A 2 -0.51 16.64 -5.54
N ARG A 3 -0.03 15.44 -5.24
CA ARG A 3 -0.79 14.21 -5.48
C ARG A 3 -1.57 13.83 -4.24
N SER A 4 -2.74 13.24 -4.44
CA SER A 4 -3.49 12.69 -3.32
C SER A 4 -2.75 11.48 -2.74
N GLN A 5 -3.11 11.10 -1.52
CA GLN A 5 -2.44 9.97 -0.88
C GLN A 5 -2.62 8.69 -1.69
N LYS A 6 -3.83 8.43 -2.20
CA LYS A 6 -4.05 7.22 -2.98
C LYS A 6 -3.24 7.22 -4.28
N GLU A 7 -3.06 8.38 -4.90
CA GLU A 7 -2.26 8.47 -6.10
C GLU A 7 -0.80 8.18 -5.82
N GLN A 8 -0.29 8.66 -4.69
CA GLN A 8 1.07 8.38 -4.30
C GLN A 8 1.29 6.90 -4.03
N VAL A 9 0.33 6.27 -3.35
CA VAL A 9 0.41 4.83 -3.05
C VAL A 9 0.34 4.03 -4.34
N LEU A 10 -0.54 4.40 -5.25
CA LEU A 10 -0.65 3.70 -6.52
C LEU A 10 0.64 3.80 -7.33
N ALA A 11 1.20 4.99 -7.41
CA ALA A 11 2.45 5.18 -8.13
C ALA A 11 3.57 4.33 -7.55
N TYR A 12 3.62 4.24 -6.22
CA TYR A 12 4.61 3.41 -5.56
C TYR A 12 4.40 1.93 -5.91
N LEU A 13 3.16 1.47 -5.87
CA LEU A 13 2.85 0.08 -6.18
C LEU A 13 3.15 -0.29 -7.62
N GLU A 14 3.07 0.69 -8.52
CA GLU A 14 3.38 0.44 -9.94
C GLU A 14 4.86 0.28 -10.21
N THR A 15 5.69 0.80 -9.32
CA THR A 15 7.14 0.79 -9.50
C THR A 15 7.88 -0.09 -8.50
N HIS A 16 7.18 -0.63 -7.51
CA HIS A 16 7.79 -1.47 -6.47
C HIS A 16 6.93 -2.71 -6.26
N ASP A 17 7.54 -3.73 -5.68
CA ASP A 17 6.86 -5.02 -5.51
C ASP A 17 5.74 -4.96 -4.48
N PHE A 18 5.92 -4.18 -3.42
CA PHE A 18 4.92 -4.12 -2.36
C PHE A 18 5.07 -2.82 -1.58
N ILE A 19 4.04 -2.53 -0.78
CA ILE A 19 4.08 -1.42 0.17
C ILE A 19 3.52 -1.91 1.50
N ASN A 20 4.00 -1.33 2.59
CA ASN A 20 3.47 -1.60 3.92
C ASN A 20 3.48 -0.29 4.71
N ASP A 21 3.03 -0.35 5.97
CA ASP A 21 2.93 0.86 6.78
C ASP A 21 4.28 1.53 6.99
N TYR A 22 5.33 0.73 7.16
CA TYR A 22 6.68 1.26 7.33
C TYR A 22 7.13 2.04 6.11
N ILE A 23 7.00 1.42 4.95
CA ILE A 23 7.43 2.04 3.69
C ILE A 23 6.59 3.27 3.41
N CYS A 24 5.29 3.16 3.64
CA CYS A 24 4.37 4.24 3.38
C CYS A 24 4.71 5.46 4.22
N PHE A 25 4.99 5.26 5.50
CA PHE A 25 5.35 6.36 6.37
C PHE A 25 6.73 6.93 6.03
N ASN A 26 7.72 6.05 5.84
CA ASN A 26 9.10 6.50 5.64
C ASN A 26 9.32 7.14 4.28
N ASP A 27 8.72 6.59 3.24
CA ASP A 27 8.98 7.05 1.88
C ASP A 27 7.96 8.06 1.39
N LEU A 28 6.73 7.96 1.85
CA LEU A 28 5.64 8.81 1.35
C LEU A 28 5.08 9.73 2.44
N TYR A 29 5.47 9.53 3.68
CA TYR A 29 4.99 10.32 4.83
C TYR A 29 3.47 10.22 4.97
N ILE A 30 2.91 9.07 4.62
CA ILE A 30 1.49 8.80 4.71
C ILE A 30 1.27 7.84 5.89
N THR A 31 0.36 8.22 6.79
CA THR A 31 0.10 7.41 7.98
C THR A 31 -1.15 6.53 7.84
N ASP A 32 -1.97 6.76 6.83
CA ASP A 32 -3.22 6.03 6.66
C ASP A 32 -3.21 5.23 5.36
N LEU A 33 -2.34 4.24 5.32
CA LEU A 33 -2.21 3.39 4.14
C LEU A 33 -3.51 2.62 3.86
N GLN A 34 -4.18 2.16 4.92
CA GLN A 34 -5.40 1.37 4.73
C GLN A 34 -6.48 2.15 4.00
N HIS A 35 -6.60 3.45 4.30
CA HIS A 35 -7.58 4.27 3.61
C HIS A 35 -7.24 4.38 2.12
N ALA A 36 -5.97 4.59 1.81
CA ALA A 36 -5.54 4.69 0.42
C ALA A 36 -5.82 3.39 -0.34
N ILE A 37 -5.53 2.24 0.31
CA ILE A 37 -5.81 0.93 -0.30
C ILE A 37 -7.31 0.75 -0.53
N TYR A 38 -8.12 1.14 0.45
CA TYR A 38 -9.57 1.05 0.32
C TYR A 38 -10.07 1.86 -0.88
N GLU A 39 -9.58 3.09 -1.02
CA GLU A 39 -9.98 3.96 -2.12
C GLU A 39 -9.59 3.37 -3.47
N LEU A 40 -8.39 2.82 -3.55
CA LEU A 40 -7.93 2.22 -4.80
C LEU A 40 -8.76 1.00 -5.16
N ARG A 41 -9.10 0.18 -4.17
CA ARG A 41 -9.95 -0.98 -4.41
C ARG A 41 -11.33 -0.58 -4.91
N LYS A 42 -11.86 0.52 -4.37
CA LYS A 42 -13.16 1.04 -4.84
C LYS A 42 -13.10 1.47 -6.29
N GLU A 43 -11.94 1.91 -6.74
CA GLU A 43 -11.77 2.33 -8.15
C GLU A 43 -11.51 1.16 -9.08
N GLY A 44 -11.45 -0.06 -8.56
CA GLY A 44 -11.31 -1.25 -9.38
C GLY A 44 -9.91 -1.82 -9.43
N TYR A 45 -8.97 -1.27 -8.70
CA TYR A 45 -7.63 -1.85 -8.64
C TYR A 45 -7.62 -3.10 -7.80
N LEU A 46 -6.96 -4.13 -8.29
CA LEU A 46 -6.82 -5.38 -7.57
C LEU A 46 -5.56 -5.31 -6.72
N ILE A 47 -5.74 -5.29 -5.41
CA ILE A 47 -4.63 -5.17 -4.48
C ILE A 47 -4.68 -6.34 -3.51
N TYR A 48 -3.63 -7.15 -3.53
CA TYR A 48 -3.50 -8.30 -2.64
C TYR A 48 -2.84 -7.85 -1.35
N ASP A 49 -3.18 -8.51 -0.26
CA ASP A 49 -2.50 -8.29 1.00
C ASP A 49 -1.97 -9.62 1.54
N MET A 50 -0.88 -9.54 2.27
CA MET A 50 -0.23 -10.71 2.84
C MET A 50 0.34 -10.34 4.19
N TRP A 51 0.03 -11.16 5.19
CA TRP A 51 0.59 -10.98 6.52
C TRP A 51 2.04 -11.44 6.56
N VAL A 52 2.89 -10.63 7.17
CA VAL A 52 4.26 -11.00 7.46
C VAL A 52 4.39 -11.11 8.98
N HIS A 53 4.80 -12.29 9.46
CA HIS A 53 4.92 -12.56 10.88
C HIS A 53 6.36 -12.39 11.33
N LEU A 54 6.53 -11.64 12.41
CA LEU A 54 7.86 -11.42 12.99
C LEU A 54 8.09 -12.38 14.15
N PRO A 55 9.36 -12.65 14.49
CA PRO A 55 9.66 -13.59 15.58
C PRO A 55 9.08 -13.20 16.93
N ASN A 56 8.86 -11.90 17.15
CA ASN A 56 8.35 -11.40 18.44
C ASN A 56 6.82 -11.38 18.49
N ARG A 57 6.16 -12.19 17.66
CA ARG A 57 4.71 -12.32 17.57
C ARG A 57 4.02 -11.10 16.99
N LYS A 58 4.75 -10.14 16.52
CA LYS A 58 4.17 -9.01 15.80
C LYS A 58 4.01 -9.37 14.33
N LYS A 59 3.11 -8.67 13.68
CA LYS A 59 2.88 -8.91 12.27
C LYS A 59 2.50 -7.61 11.60
N TYR A 60 2.72 -7.57 10.28
CA TYR A 60 2.30 -6.43 9.47
C TYR A 60 1.86 -6.95 8.10
N LYS A 61 1.16 -6.11 7.36
CA LYS A 61 0.71 -6.48 6.03
C LYS A 61 1.55 -5.83 4.96
N ASN A 62 1.90 -6.61 3.96
CA ASN A 62 2.39 -6.07 2.69
C ASN A 62 1.23 -6.05 1.71
N TYR A 63 1.11 -4.94 0.98
CA TYR A 63 0.11 -4.81 -0.08
C TYR A 63 0.83 -4.83 -1.42
N ARG A 64 0.23 -5.50 -2.38
CA ARG A 64 0.83 -5.69 -3.68
C ARG A 64 -0.21 -5.45 -4.75
N LEU A 65 0.16 -4.68 -5.78
CA LEU A 65 -0.74 -4.44 -6.90
C LEU A 65 -0.80 -5.68 -7.77
N GLY A 66 -2.02 -6.15 -8.00
CA GLY A 66 -2.26 -7.24 -8.91
C GLY A 66 -2.47 -6.73 -10.31
N GLU A 67 -3.29 -7.45 -11.05
CA GLU A 67 -3.57 -7.07 -12.42
C GLU A 67 -4.38 -5.78 -12.46
N ARG A 68 -4.03 -4.89 -13.38
CA ARG A 68 -4.75 -3.64 -13.54
C ARG A 68 -5.98 -3.86 -14.40
N LYS A 69 -6.98 -3.06 -14.10
CA LYS A 69 -8.19 -3.07 -14.89
C LYS A 69 -7.97 -2.36 -16.21
#